data_f0b98c8197e621ee2b043f1115c9d087
#
_entry.id   f0b98c8197e621ee2b043f1115c9d087
#
_cell.length_a   1.000
_cell.length_b   1.000
_cell.length_c   1.000
_cell.angle_alpha   90.00
_cell.angle_beta   90.00
_cell.angle_gamma   90.00
#
_symmetry.space_group_name_H-M   'P 1'
#
loop_
_entity.id
_entity.type
_entity.pdbx_description
1 polymer ?
#
loop_
_entity_poly.entity_id
_entity_poly.type
_entity_poly.pdbx_seq_one_letter_code
_entity_poly.pdbx_strand_id
1 'polypeptide(L)'
;MREIRELTVFSHGDSRQLSTWSNVPYFFTRTLEAKGIRVHRVNINPPSRLEHLYDNTIWRVLNKALPGGFFTKYLHTGLNHWLTQRRIRQAVREFGGSDAFIFLSFSHSSKGLSSAPVVLFCDWTIDYYFSYFLNRKPRSFERAPLRRQDRVMEEADLVISLFPGVTDYLRTYYRNNNIVYLGNVVNSELSVTPSEVIGRKLASKDLLFIGNRKYVEGANCLIQAYQLLKADDPEMKCHIIGMEAKYLENVPDGVTCYGYLDKAKDDQRDLYYSLLQNAKVIVNTTPKWGAFSSTIEAMHFYNPVITSPYKEFVQTFGGETAFGHYCEEGNAQALYVALKELFRDPGYEKMCRAAHDAVKPFTWDSYMERVMEKIRGL
;
A
#
# COMPACT_ATOMS: atom_id res chain seq x y z
N MET A 1 2.35 24.83 -21.21
CA MET A 1 1.80 23.90 -20.21
C MET A 1 0.97 24.72 -19.22
N ARG A 2 -0.20 24.23 -18.84
CA ARG A 2 -1.09 24.90 -17.86
C ARG A 2 -0.37 25.00 -16.50
N GLU A 3 -0.39 26.19 -15.89
CA GLU A 3 0.08 26.36 -14.52
C GLU A 3 -0.96 25.81 -13.56
N ILE A 4 -0.56 24.97 -12.61
CA ILE A 4 -1.44 24.41 -11.58
C ILE A 4 -1.14 25.15 -10.27
N ARG A 5 -2.15 25.81 -9.72
CA ARG A 5 -2.05 26.62 -8.49
C ARG A 5 -2.93 26.10 -7.36
N GLU A 6 -4.04 25.46 -7.72
CA GLU A 6 -5.05 25.05 -6.76
C GLU A 6 -5.66 23.69 -7.12
N LEU A 7 -5.67 22.76 -6.18
CA LEU A 7 -6.20 21.41 -6.35
C LEU A 7 -7.15 21.05 -5.21
N THR A 8 -8.23 20.35 -5.54
CA THR A 8 -9.11 19.73 -4.52
C THR A 8 -8.86 18.23 -4.49
N VAL A 9 -8.47 17.71 -3.31
CA VAL A 9 -8.17 16.29 -3.09
C VAL A 9 -9.21 15.65 -2.18
N PHE A 10 -9.89 14.64 -2.71
CA PHE A 10 -10.90 13.84 -1.99
C PHE A 10 -10.28 12.54 -1.49
N SER A 11 -10.42 12.25 -0.21
CA SER A 11 -9.90 11.02 0.41
C SER A 11 -10.91 10.38 1.35
N HIS A 12 -10.85 9.06 1.47
CA HIS A 12 -11.51 8.34 2.55
C HIS A 12 -10.67 8.50 3.82
N GLY A 13 -11.14 9.34 4.74
CA GLY A 13 -10.43 9.77 5.94
C GLY A 13 -9.79 11.16 5.79
N ASP A 14 -9.34 11.70 6.92
CA ASP A 14 -8.66 12.99 6.95
C ASP A 14 -7.23 12.84 6.44
N SER A 15 -6.91 13.51 5.32
CA SER A 15 -5.57 13.52 4.75
C SER A 15 -4.52 14.30 5.56
N ARG A 16 -4.91 14.93 6.68
CA ARG A 16 -3.98 15.49 7.67
C ARG A 16 -3.46 14.44 8.66
N GLN A 17 -4.10 13.26 8.71
CA GLN A 17 -3.73 12.20 9.63
C GLN A 17 -2.86 11.15 8.94
N LEU A 18 -1.72 10.85 9.54
CA LEU A 18 -0.80 9.80 9.08
C LEU A 18 -1.45 8.41 9.06
N SER A 19 -2.42 8.13 9.93
CA SER A 19 -3.13 6.85 10.00
C SER A 19 -4.05 6.56 8.81
N THR A 20 -4.34 7.56 7.97
CA THR A 20 -5.23 7.41 6.82
C THR A 20 -4.54 6.65 5.68
N TRP A 21 -5.15 5.54 5.26
CA TRP A 21 -4.73 4.70 4.13
C TRP A 21 -3.19 4.60 3.96
N SER A 22 -2.54 3.98 4.91
CA SER A 22 -1.08 3.74 4.89
C SER A 22 -0.24 5.00 4.65
N ASN A 23 -0.67 6.14 5.19
CA ASN A 23 -0.05 7.47 5.08
C ASN A 23 -0.14 8.13 3.67
N VAL A 24 -0.69 7.45 2.67
CA VAL A 24 -0.73 7.94 1.28
C VAL A 24 -1.43 9.30 1.14
N PRO A 25 -2.67 9.54 1.66
CA PRO A 25 -3.31 10.85 1.54
C PRO A 25 -2.54 11.98 2.22
N TYR A 26 -1.87 11.68 3.33
CA TYR A 26 -1.05 12.65 4.05
C TYR A 26 0.13 13.10 3.20
N PHE A 27 0.96 12.18 2.74
CA PHE A 27 2.13 12.50 1.93
C PHE A 27 1.74 13.12 0.58
N PHE A 28 0.71 12.60 -0.07
CA PHE A 28 0.20 13.13 -1.34
C PHE A 28 -0.13 14.64 -1.23
N THR A 29 -0.94 15.00 -0.25
CA THR A 29 -1.37 16.40 -0.09
C THR A 29 -0.27 17.30 0.44
N ARG A 30 0.56 16.82 1.36
CA ARG A 30 1.69 17.58 1.90
C ARG A 30 2.76 17.89 0.86
N THR A 31 3.06 16.93 -0.02
CA THR A 31 4.04 17.14 -1.10
C THR A 31 3.53 18.17 -2.11
N LEU A 32 2.24 18.19 -2.42
CA LEU A 32 1.64 19.23 -3.24
C LEU A 32 1.77 20.61 -2.59
N GLU A 33 1.46 20.72 -1.30
CA GLU A 33 1.59 21.99 -0.54
C GLU A 33 3.06 22.46 -0.47
N ALA A 34 4.01 21.55 -0.28
CA ALA A 34 5.45 21.86 -0.30
C ALA A 34 5.92 22.38 -1.66
N LYS A 35 5.23 22.02 -2.75
CA LYS A 35 5.48 22.56 -4.11
C LYS A 35 4.75 23.89 -4.37
N GLY A 36 4.14 24.50 -3.35
CA GLY A 36 3.44 25.80 -3.45
C GLY A 36 2.02 25.72 -3.99
N ILE A 37 1.44 24.52 -4.10
CA ILE A 37 0.07 24.32 -4.60
C ILE A 37 -0.90 24.45 -3.41
N ARG A 38 -1.95 25.24 -3.58
CA ARG A 38 -3.06 25.30 -2.63
C ARG A 38 -3.88 24.02 -2.72
N VAL A 39 -4.00 23.29 -1.61
CA VAL A 39 -4.73 22.01 -1.57
C VAL A 39 -5.97 22.11 -0.69
N HIS A 40 -7.15 21.95 -1.29
CA HIS A 40 -8.40 21.76 -0.57
C HIS A 40 -8.59 20.28 -0.24
N ARG A 41 -8.54 19.93 1.04
CA ARG A 41 -8.62 18.56 1.53
C ARG A 41 -10.06 18.22 1.92
N VAL A 42 -10.67 17.26 1.23
CA VAL A 42 -12.07 16.88 1.41
C VAL A 42 -12.18 15.44 1.87
N ASN A 43 -12.61 15.24 3.12
CA ASN A 43 -12.90 13.93 3.64
C ASN A 43 -14.29 13.44 3.18
N ILE A 44 -14.30 12.36 2.41
CA ILE A 44 -15.53 11.74 1.87
C ILE A 44 -15.98 10.48 2.62
N ASN A 45 -15.42 10.22 3.79
CA ASN A 45 -15.85 9.08 4.62
C ASN A 45 -17.34 9.13 4.95
N PRO A 46 -18.00 7.98 5.05
CA PRO A 46 -19.35 7.90 5.55
C PRO A 46 -19.45 8.39 7.01
N PRO A 47 -20.66 8.74 7.48
CA PRO A 47 -20.88 8.95 8.92
C PRO A 47 -20.53 7.67 9.68
N SER A 48 -19.58 7.75 10.61
CA SER A 48 -19.05 6.59 11.34
C SER A 48 -20.12 5.78 12.07
N ARG A 49 -21.17 6.42 12.58
CA ARG A 49 -22.30 5.75 13.25
C ARG A 49 -23.08 4.83 12.31
N LEU A 50 -23.36 5.27 11.08
CA LEU A 50 -24.10 4.49 10.09
C LEU A 50 -23.26 3.32 9.58
N GLU A 51 -21.99 3.56 9.33
CA GLU A 51 -21.03 2.52 8.95
C GLU A 51 -20.92 1.44 10.03
N HIS A 52 -20.70 1.85 11.28
CA HIS A 52 -20.60 0.95 12.42
C HIS A 52 -21.87 0.12 12.62
N LEU A 53 -23.05 0.76 12.55
CA LEU A 53 -24.33 0.07 12.68
C LEU A 53 -24.50 -0.99 11.57
N TYR A 54 -24.32 -0.61 10.31
CA TYR A 54 -24.51 -1.52 9.17
C TYR A 54 -23.49 -2.66 9.19
N ASP A 55 -22.20 -2.35 9.37
CA ASP A 55 -21.13 -3.34 9.27
C ASP A 55 -21.12 -4.31 10.45
N ASN A 56 -21.55 -3.88 11.65
CA ASN A 56 -21.65 -4.77 12.81
C ASN A 56 -22.98 -5.56 12.92
N THR A 57 -23.99 -5.19 12.13
CA THR A 57 -25.29 -5.90 12.11
C THR A 57 -25.51 -6.60 10.77
N ILE A 58 -26.02 -5.88 9.78
CA ILE A 58 -26.45 -6.43 8.48
C ILE A 58 -25.30 -7.15 7.76
N TRP A 59 -24.14 -6.45 7.62
CA TRP A 59 -22.99 -7.03 6.91
C TRP A 59 -22.48 -8.30 7.62
N ARG A 60 -22.36 -8.27 8.95
CA ARG A 60 -21.85 -9.41 9.72
C ARG A 60 -22.73 -10.64 9.60
N VAL A 61 -24.05 -10.46 9.63
CA VAL A 61 -25.02 -11.55 9.44
C VAL A 61 -24.94 -12.12 8.02
N LEU A 62 -25.00 -11.27 6.99
CA LEU A 62 -24.92 -11.68 5.59
C LEU A 62 -23.56 -12.32 5.25
N ASN A 63 -22.48 -11.80 5.80
CA ASN A 63 -21.14 -12.35 5.58
C ASN A 63 -20.98 -13.75 6.16
N LYS A 64 -21.68 -14.08 7.25
CA LYS A 64 -21.70 -15.44 7.82
C LYS A 64 -22.65 -16.37 7.08
N ALA A 65 -23.80 -15.86 6.61
CA ALA A 65 -24.84 -16.66 5.98
C ALA A 65 -24.52 -17.02 4.52
N LEU A 66 -23.69 -16.23 3.82
CA LEU A 66 -23.40 -16.43 2.41
C LEU A 66 -22.09 -17.19 2.19
N PRO A 67 -22.07 -18.31 1.44
CA PRO A 67 -20.84 -19.01 1.08
C PRO A 67 -19.86 -18.07 0.38
N GLY A 68 -18.59 -18.02 0.84
CA GLY A 68 -17.58 -17.10 0.30
C GLY A 68 -17.80 -15.62 0.70
N GLY A 69 -18.61 -15.38 1.74
CA GLY A 69 -18.78 -14.07 2.36
C GLY A 69 -19.68 -13.09 1.58
N PHE A 70 -19.89 -11.92 2.17
CA PHE A 70 -20.64 -10.80 1.61
C PHE A 70 -19.72 -9.58 1.46
N PHE A 71 -19.52 -9.14 0.20
CA PHE A 71 -18.60 -8.06 -0.12
C PHE A 71 -19.11 -6.68 0.33
N THR A 72 -20.44 -6.43 0.17
CA THR A 72 -21.02 -5.08 0.24
C THR A 72 -21.09 -4.57 1.69
N LYS A 73 -19.98 -4.01 2.18
CA LYS A 73 -19.95 -3.17 3.39
C LYS A 73 -20.69 -1.86 3.16
N TYR A 74 -20.94 -1.11 4.22
CA TYR A 74 -21.63 0.19 4.15
C TYR A 74 -21.02 1.11 3.10
N LEU A 75 -19.70 1.16 3.00
CA LEU A 75 -18.95 1.96 2.03
C LEU A 75 -19.42 1.75 0.57
N HIS A 76 -19.86 0.54 0.21
CA HIS A 76 -20.29 0.18 -1.14
C HIS A 76 -21.81 0.29 -1.37
N THR A 77 -22.59 0.67 -0.35
CA THR A 77 -24.04 0.82 -0.47
C THR A 77 -24.47 2.03 -1.31
N GLY A 78 -25.67 1.97 -1.87
CA GLY A 78 -26.25 3.10 -2.59
C GLY A 78 -26.49 4.33 -1.70
N LEU A 79 -26.85 4.12 -0.43
CA LEU A 79 -27.03 5.20 0.54
C LEU A 79 -25.74 5.95 0.79
N ASN A 80 -24.65 5.23 1.08
CA ASN A 80 -23.33 5.85 1.25
C ASN A 80 -22.89 6.60 -0.01
N HIS A 81 -23.06 5.98 -1.17
CA HIS A 81 -22.74 6.63 -2.45
C HIS A 81 -23.51 7.96 -2.62
N TRP A 82 -24.80 7.99 -2.33
CA TRP A 82 -25.62 9.20 -2.42
C TRP A 82 -25.13 10.29 -1.45
N LEU A 83 -24.85 9.94 -0.19
CA LEU A 83 -24.31 10.86 0.81
C LEU A 83 -22.94 11.42 0.41
N THR A 84 -22.05 10.57 -0.10
CA THR A 84 -20.72 10.96 -0.60
C THR A 84 -20.85 11.89 -1.79
N GLN A 85 -21.72 11.58 -2.76
CA GLN A 85 -21.95 12.45 -3.92
C GLN A 85 -22.54 13.82 -3.51
N ARG A 86 -23.34 13.89 -2.45
CA ARG A 86 -23.80 15.19 -1.91
C ARG A 86 -22.64 16.03 -1.36
N ARG A 87 -21.71 15.42 -0.65
CA ARG A 87 -20.48 16.08 -0.15
C ARG A 87 -19.59 16.54 -1.29
N ILE A 88 -19.38 15.70 -2.30
CA ILE A 88 -18.60 16.05 -3.49
C ILE A 88 -19.22 17.26 -4.19
N ARG A 89 -20.55 17.28 -4.41
CA ARG A 89 -21.24 18.44 -5.00
C ARG A 89 -21.08 19.71 -4.18
N GLN A 90 -21.11 19.62 -2.87
CA GLN A 90 -20.88 20.76 -1.99
C GLN A 90 -19.45 21.29 -2.13
N ALA A 91 -18.45 20.39 -2.06
CA ALA A 91 -17.04 20.76 -2.22
C ALA A 91 -16.71 21.33 -3.60
N VAL A 92 -17.31 20.79 -4.67
CA VAL A 92 -17.13 21.32 -6.03
C VAL A 92 -17.73 22.73 -6.18
N ARG A 93 -18.83 23.05 -5.47
CA ARG A 93 -19.39 24.40 -5.44
C ARG A 93 -18.49 25.38 -4.67
N GLU A 94 -17.93 24.91 -3.56
CA GLU A 94 -17.08 25.72 -2.69
C GLU A 94 -15.69 25.97 -3.34
N PHE A 95 -15.12 24.94 -3.98
CA PHE A 95 -13.77 24.98 -4.56
C PHE A 95 -13.77 24.88 -6.09
N GLY A 96 -14.80 25.42 -6.74
CA GLY A 96 -15.01 25.32 -8.20
C GLY A 96 -13.91 25.94 -9.06
N GLY A 97 -13.05 26.79 -8.48
CA GLY A 97 -11.85 27.35 -9.11
C GLY A 97 -10.64 26.42 -9.18
N SER A 98 -10.73 25.22 -8.61
CA SER A 98 -9.61 24.26 -8.62
C SER A 98 -9.21 23.88 -10.05
N ASP A 99 -7.91 23.79 -10.28
CA ASP A 99 -7.33 23.39 -11.58
C ASP A 99 -7.61 21.92 -11.92
N ALA A 100 -7.75 21.05 -10.91
CA ALA A 100 -8.24 19.70 -11.06
C ALA A 100 -8.86 19.17 -9.74
N PHE A 101 -9.70 18.15 -9.88
CA PHE A 101 -10.30 17.39 -8.80
C PHE A 101 -9.65 16.01 -8.73
N ILE A 102 -8.96 15.71 -7.64
CA ILE A 102 -8.22 14.45 -7.45
C ILE A 102 -8.96 13.59 -6.44
N PHE A 103 -9.29 12.36 -6.83
CA PHE A 103 -9.92 11.38 -5.96
C PHE A 103 -8.91 10.29 -5.62
N LEU A 104 -8.58 10.15 -4.34
CA LEU A 104 -7.78 9.03 -3.84
C LEU A 104 -8.69 7.79 -3.68
N SER A 105 -9.33 7.43 -4.76
CA SER A 105 -10.32 6.36 -4.90
C SER A 105 -10.71 6.19 -6.36
N PHE A 106 -11.05 4.96 -6.77
CA PHE A 106 -11.64 4.66 -8.08
C PHE A 106 -13.18 4.65 -8.08
N SER A 107 -13.83 4.98 -6.96
CA SER A 107 -15.27 4.80 -6.79
C SER A 107 -16.10 6.09 -6.83
N HIS A 108 -15.45 7.25 -6.93
CA HIS A 108 -16.10 8.56 -6.88
C HIS A 108 -15.53 9.54 -7.91
N SER A 109 -16.36 10.47 -8.37
CA SER A 109 -16.00 11.45 -9.39
C SER A 109 -16.82 12.72 -9.23
N SER A 110 -16.28 13.83 -9.73
CA SER A 110 -16.94 15.11 -9.91
C SER A 110 -17.32 15.38 -11.39
N LYS A 111 -17.21 14.40 -12.29
CA LYS A 111 -17.62 14.56 -13.69
C LYS A 111 -19.08 15.02 -13.80
N GLY A 112 -19.32 15.98 -14.70
CA GLY A 112 -20.62 16.61 -14.87
C GLY A 112 -20.98 17.68 -13.81
N LEU A 113 -20.11 17.92 -12.81
CA LEU A 113 -20.30 18.99 -11.81
C LEU A 113 -19.42 20.22 -12.08
N SER A 114 -18.32 20.06 -12.80
CA SER A 114 -17.38 21.12 -13.20
C SER A 114 -16.69 20.73 -14.51
N SER A 115 -16.11 21.72 -15.20
CA SER A 115 -15.26 21.53 -16.37
C SER A 115 -13.80 21.18 -16.04
N ALA A 116 -13.40 21.31 -14.77
CA ALA A 116 -12.04 20.96 -14.33
C ALA A 116 -11.79 19.45 -14.44
N PRO A 117 -10.58 19.05 -14.85
CA PRO A 117 -10.21 17.66 -15.00
C PRO A 117 -10.39 16.82 -13.72
N VAL A 118 -10.78 15.57 -13.90
CA VAL A 118 -10.93 14.59 -12.84
C VAL A 118 -9.81 13.56 -12.91
N VAL A 119 -9.03 13.47 -11.85
CA VAL A 119 -7.92 12.53 -11.68
C VAL A 119 -8.29 11.50 -10.63
N LEU A 120 -8.15 10.22 -10.96
CA LEU A 120 -8.34 9.11 -10.03
C LEU A 120 -6.99 8.52 -9.65
N PHE A 121 -6.83 8.18 -8.37
CA PHE A 121 -5.60 7.58 -7.85
C PHE A 121 -5.97 6.51 -6.84
N CYS A 122 -5.60 5.25 -7.08
CA CYS A 122 -5.84 4.14 -6.15
C CYS A 122 -4.99 2.91 -6.50
N ASP A 123 -5.10 1.88 -5.68
CA ASP A 123 -4.44 0.59 -5.86
C ASP A 123 -5.17 -0.30 -6.87
N TRP A 124 -6.42 -0.72 -6.63
CA TRP A 124 -7.19 -1.60 -7.50
C TRP A 124 -8.69 -1.29 -7.52
N THR A 125 -9.38 -1.79 -8.56
CA THR A 125 -10.83 -1.71 -8.69
C THR A 125 -11.55 -2.83 -7.95
N ILE A 126 -12.85 -2.66 -7.74
CA ILE A 126 -13.71 -3.70 -7.13
C ILE A 126 -13.73 -4.96 -8.01
N ASP A 127 -13.74 -4.82 -9.33
CA ASP A 127 -13.70 -5.97 -10.25
C ASP A 127 -12.39 -6.75 -10.15
N TYR A 128 -11.26 -6.03 -10.13
CA TYR A 128 -9.95 -6.64 -9.88
C TYR A 128 -9.92 -7.37 -8.53
N TYR A 129 -10.52 -6.80 -7.49
CA TYR A 129 -10.62 -7.44 -6.18
C TYR A 129 -11.41 -8.76 -6.25
N PHE A 130 -12.52 -8.81 -6.97
CA PHE A 130 -13.26 -10.04 -7.16
C PHE A 130 -12.50 -11.10 -7.97
N SER A 131 -11.87 -10.70 -9.06
CA SER A 131 -11.16 -11.61 -9.96
C SER A 131 -9.87 -12.15 -9.36
N TYR A 132 -9.06 -11.28 -8.77
CA TYR A 132 -7.73 -11.64 -8.29
C TYR A 132 -7.74 -12.16 -6.84
N PHE A 133 -8.36 -11.42 -5.89
CA PHE A 133 -8.29 -11.79 -4.47
C PHE A 133 -9.35 -12.80 -4.06
N LEU A 134 -10.58 -12.66 -4.54
CA LEU A 134 -11.66 -13.56 -4.19
C LEU A 134 -11.79 -14.75 -5.14
N ASN A 135 -11.16 -14.67 -6.31
CA ASN A 135 -11.24 -15.68 -7.38
C ASN A 135 -12.68 -16.14 -7.66
N ARG A 136 -13.61 -15.18 -7.72
CA ARG A 136 -15.03 -15.42 -8.03
C ARG A 136 -15.66 -14.24 -8.75
N LYS A 137 -16.74 -14.51 -9.47
CA LYS A 137 -17.58 -13.45 -10.07
C LYS A 137 -18.43 -12.76 -8.99
N PRO A 138 -18.71 -11.45 -9.14
CA PRO A 138 -19.66 -10.75 -8.29
C PRO A 138 -21.08 -11.27 -8.49
N ARG A 139 -21.82 -11.42 -7.40
CA ARG A 139 -23.25 -11.79 -7.42
C ARG A 139 -24.10 -10.63 -7.93
N SER A 140 -25.35 -10.90 -8.30
CA SER A 140 -26.26 -9.87 -8.87
C SER A 140 -26.39 -8.64 -7.99
N PHE A 141 -26.52 -8.81 -6.68
CA PHE A 141 -26.63 -7.72 -5.70
C PHE A 141 -25.30 -7.01 -5.39
N GLU A 142 -24.15 -7.60 -5.73
CA GLU A 142 -22.82 -6.99 -5.61
C GLU A 142 -22.43 -6.16 -6.84
N ARG A 143 -23.19 -6.23 -7.93
CA ARG A 143 -22.87 -5.56 -9.21
C ARG A 143 -23.11 -4.05 -9.21
N ALA A 144 -23.95 -3.53 -8.33
CA ALA A 144 -24.28 -2.10 -8.33
C ALA A 144 -23.07 -1.20 -8.05
N PRO A 145 -22.20 -1.46 -7.02
CA PRO A 145 -20.98 -0.68 -6.82
C PRO A 145 -19.98 -0.84 -7.99
N LEU A 146 -19.87 -2.01 -8.63
CA LEU A 146 -19.02 -2.21 -9.80
C LEU A 146 -19.46 -1.29 -10.95
N ARG A 147 -20.74 -1.33 -11.34
CA ARG A 147 -21.26 -0.47 -12.44
C ARG A 147 -21.06 1.02 -12.18
N ARG A 148 -21.12 1.46 -10.90
CA ARG A 148 -20.82 2.86 -10.55
C ARG A 148 -19.33 3.15 -10.74
N GLN A 149 -18.46 2.25 -10.31
CA GLN A 149 -17.02 2.39 -10.47
C GLN A 149 -16.62 2.36 -11.94
N ASP A 150 -17.20 1.45 -12.75
CA ASP A 150 -16.92 1.36 -14.18
C ASP A 150 -17.18 2.69 -14.88
N ARG A 151 -18.33 3.35 -14.58
CA ARG A 151 -18.63 4.67 -15.13
C ARG A 151 -17.59 5.71 -14.71
N VAL A 152 -17.21 5.73 -13.44
CA VAL A 152 -16.21 6.66 -12.92
C VAL A 152 -14.86 6.47 -13.62
N MET A 153 -14.44 5.23 -13.85
CA MET A 153 -13.20 4.88 -14.53
C MET A 153 -13.20 5.28 -16.02
N GLU A 154 -14.34 5.05 -16.72
CA GLU A 154 -14.49 5.42 -18.14
C GLU A 154 -14.52 6.94 -18.37
N GLU A 155 -15.12 7.71 -17.44
CA GLU A 155 -15.32 9.15 -17.59
C GLU A 155 -14.15 9.99 -17.04
N ALA A 156 -13.19 9.41 -16.34
CA ALA A 156 -12.06 10.13 -15.76
C ALA A 156 -11.09 10.66 -16.84
N ASP A 157 -10.53 11.84 -16.61
CA ASP A 157 -9.54 12.42 -17.53
C ASP A 157 -8.15 11.78 -17.35
N LEU A 158 -7.86 11.28 -16.16
CA LEU A 158 -6.62 10.56 -15.85
C LEU A 158 -6.89 9.52 -14.74
N VAL A 159 -6.41 8.32 -14.93
CA VAL A 159 -6.42 7.26 -13.91
C VAL A 159 -4.98 6.85 -13.61
N ILE A 160 -4.59 6.98 -12.35
CA ILE A 160 -3.25 6.59 -11.86
C ILE A 160 -3.41 5.37 -10.96
N SER A 161 -2.86 4.24 -11.39
CA SER A 161 -2.79 3.02 -10.59
C SER A 161 -1.44 2.90 -9.91
N LEU A 162 -1.43 2.40 -8.67
CA LEU A 162 -0.21 2.19 -7.88
C LEU A 162 0.59 0.95 -8.28
N PHE A 163 0.03 0.09 -9.15
CA PHE A 163 0.67 -1.18 -9.54
C PHE A 163 0.72 -1.38 -11.05
N PRO A 164 1.86 -1.86 -11.60
CA PRO A 164 2.00 -2.04 -13.03
C PRO A 164 1.04 -3.11 -13.57
N GLY A 165 0.91 -4.26 -12.92
CA GLY A 165 0.03 -5.33 -13.37
C GLY A 165 -1.45 -4.99 -13.24
N VAL A 166 -1.84 -4.19 -12.24
CA VAL A 166 -3.20 -3.63 -12.16
C VAL A 166 -3.43 -2.65 -13.30
N THR A 167 -2.44 -1.80 -13.63
CA THR A 167 -2.54 -0.87 -14.77
C THR A 167 -2.80 -1.62 -16.07
N ASP A 168 -2.10 -2.71 -16.33
CA ASP A 168 -2.29 -3.54 -17.51
C ASP A 168 -3.70 -4.16 -17.55
N TYR A 169 -4.16 -4.66 -16.39
CA TYR A 169 -5.52 -5.16 -16.24
C TYR A 169 -6.55 -4.06 -16.55
N LEU A 170 -6.41 -2.86 -15.98
CA LEU A 170 -7.33 -1.75 -16.18
C LEU A 170 -7.38 -1.31 -17.64
N ARG A 171 -6.24 -1.24 -18.32
CA ARG A 171 -6.16 -0.91 -19.77
C ARG A 171 -6.83 -1.95 -20.65
N THR A 172 -6.86 -3.21 -20.22
CA THR A 172 -7.56 -4.28 -20.94
C THR A 172 -9.09 -4.24 -20.70
N TYR A 173 -9.49 -3.82 -19.48
CA TYR A 173 -10.87 -3.84 -19.04
C TYR A 173 -11.66 -2.58 -19.43
N TYR A 174 -11.03 -1.39 -19.34
CA TYR A 174 -11.64 -0.10 -19.62
C TYR A 174 -11.22 0.46 -20.99
N ARG A 175 -12.10 1.26 -21.61
CA ARG A 175 -11.82 1.97 -22.86
C ARG A 175 -11.08 3.29 -22.65
N ASN A 176 -10.93 3.73 -21.40
CA ASN A 176 -10.20 4.95 -21.06
C ASN A 176 -8.72 4.80 -21.42
N ASN A 177 -8.23 5.63 -22.34
CA ASN A 177 -6.85 5.60 -22.83
C ASN A 177 -5.84 6.29 -21.88
N ASN A 178 -6.32 7.01 -20.85
CA ASN A 178 -5.51 7.75 -19.90
C ASN A 178 -5.33 6.99 -18.57
N ILE A 179 -5.05 5.70 -18.64
CA ILE A 179 -4.72 4.87 -17.47
C ILE A 179 -3.22 4.68 -17.43
N VAL A 180 -2.57 5.14 -16.34
CA VAL A 180 -1.10 5.14 -16.24
C VAL A 180 -0.62 4.55 -14.92
N TYR A 181 0.57 3.96 -14.96
CA TYR A 181 1.40 3.65 -13.80
C TYR A 181 2.55 4.67 -13.76
N LEU A 182 2.73 5.35 -12.63
CA LEU A 182 3.76 6.37 -12.44
C LEU A 182 4.86 5.95 -11.44
N GLY A 183 4.90 4.70 -11.09
CA GLY A 183 5.81 4.17 -10.06
C GLY A 183 5.11 4.02 -8.71
N ASN A 184 5.89 3.69 -7.71
CA ASN A 184 5.47 3.56 -6.32
C ASN A 184 6.00 4.72 -5.46
N VAL A 185 5.63 4.72 -4.17
CA VAL A 185 6.03 5.77 -3.22
C VAL A 185 6.51 5.17 -1.91
N VAL A 186 7.60 5.73 -1.38
CA VAL A 186 8.13 5.41 -0.05
C VAL A 186 7.47 6.34 0.97
N ASN A 187 6.72 5.76 1.91
CA ASN A 187 5.98 6.52 2.93
C ASN A 187 6.84 6.83 4.16
N SER A 188 7.99 7.47 3.93
CA SER A 188 8.90 7.92 4.98
C SER A 188 9.48 9.30 4.64
N GLU A 189 9.65 10.12 5.67
CA GLU A 189 10.38 11.40 5.61
C GLU A 189 11.75 11.32 6.28
N LEU A 190 12.05 10.18 6.92
CA LEU A 190 13.29 10.02 7.64
C LEU A 190 14.44 9.80 6.64
N SER A 191 15.41 10.69 6.67
CA SER A 191 16.70 10.52 6.01
C SER A 191 17.66 9.81 6.94
N VAL A 192 18.44 8.88 6.39
CA VAL A 192 19.43 8.11 7.18
C VAL A 192 20.80 8.20 6.55
N THR A 193 21.83 8.17 7.39
CA THR A 193 23.22 8.12 6.93
C THR A 193 23.58 6.70 6.49
N PRO A 194 23.92 6.47 5.21
CA PRO A 194 24.14 5.12 4.67
C PRO A 194 25.12 4.28 5.48
N SER A 195 26.29 4.88 5.85
CA SER A 195 27.35 4.18 6.59
C SER A 195 26.90 3.71 7.98
N GLU A 196 26.11 4.53 8.69
CA GLU A 196 25.60 4.16 10.01
C GLU A 196 24.59 3.02 9.95
N VAL A 197 23.63 3.10 9.02
CA VAL A 197 22.57 2.08 8.89
C VAL A 197 23.17 0.76 8.38
N ILE A 198 24.03 0.80 7.38
CA ILE A 198 24.68 -0.41 6.85
C ILE A 198 25.58 -1.01 7.91
N GLY A 199 26.33 -0.21 8.68
CA GLY A 199 27.16 -0.70 9.78
C GLY A 199 26.36 -1.46 10.84
N ARG A 200 25.17 -0.97 11.23
CA ARG A 200 24.26 -1.68 12.13
C ARG A 200 23.79 -3.00 11.54
N LYS A 201 23.41 -3.02 10.26
CA LYS A 201 22.92 -4.20 9.56
C LYS A 201 24.01 -5.29 9.40
N LEU A 202 25.25 -4.90 9.19
CA LEU A 202 26.38 -5.84 9.12
C LEU A 202 26.52 -6.64 10.43
N ALA A 203 26.36 -5.98 11.57
CA ALA A 203 26.41 -6.62 12.88
C ALA A 203 25.09 -7.30 13.31
N SER A 204 24.00 -7.01 12.64
CA SER A 204 22.66 -7.49 13.01
C SER A 204 22.41 -8.94 12.64
N LYS A 205 21.60 -9.60 13.50
CA LYS A 205 21.02 -10.92 13.28
C LYS A 205 19.49 -10.88 13.29
N ASP A 206 18.89 -9.70 13.12
CA ASP A 206 17.47 -9.47 13.25
C ASP A 206 16.75 -9.65 11.90
N LEU A 207 15.76 -10.52 11.87
CA LEU A 207 14.83 -10.68 10.77
C LEU A 207 13.63 -9.74 10.97
N LEU A 208 13.11 -9.14 9.91
CA LEU A 208 11.95 -8.25 9.97
C LEU A 208 10.85 -8.74 9.04
N PHE A 209 9.63 -8.76 9.57
CA PHE A 209 8.40 -8.94 8.81
C PHE A 209 7.45 -7.76 9.08
N ILE A 210 6.84 -7.20 8.04
CA ILE A 210 5.84 -6.13 8.17
C ILE A 210 4.59 -6.52 7.39
N GLY A 211 3.50 -6.79 8.09
CA GLY A 211 2.24 -7.15 7.47
C GLY A 211 1.11 -7.32 8.47
N ASN A 212 -0.12 -7.05 8.03
CA ASN A 212 -1.31 -7.27 8.83
C ASN A 212 -1.80 -8.73 8.70
N ARG A 213 -2.94 -9.07 9.32
CA ARG A 213 -3.51 -10.44 9.33
C ARG A 213 -3.72 -11.09 7.95
N LYS A 214 -3.76 -10.32 6.87
CA LYS A 214 -3.85 -10.88 5.51
C LYS A 214 -2.58 -11.61 5.08
N TYR A 215 -1.45 -11.33 5.75
CA TYR A 215 -0.14 -11.91 5.48
C TYR A 215 0.28 -12.96 6.53
N VAL A 216 -0.67 -13.51 7.28
CA VAL A 216 -0.40 -14.47 8.37
C VAL A 216 0.36 -15.71 7.90
N GLU A 217 0.07 -16.22 6.69
CA GLU A 217 0.76 -17.38 6.12
C GLU A 217 2.27 -17.11 5.94
N GLY A 218 2.65 -15.92 5.44
CA GLY A 218 4.05 -15.54 5.30
C GLY A 218 4.75 -15.32 6.62
N ALA A 219 4.05 -14.78 7.62
CA ALA A 219 4.61 -14.64 8.96
C ALA A 219 4.85 -16.01 9.63
N ASN A 220 3.92 -16.95 9.48
CA ASN A 220 4.09 -18.33 9.97
C ASN A 220 5.24 -19.05 9.24
N CYS A 221 5.35 -18.88 7.91
CA CYS A 221 6.48 -19.40 7.14
C CYS A 221 7.82 -18.85 7.65
N LEU A 222 7.89 -17.52 7.93
CA LEU A 222 9.10 -16.93 8.51
C LEU A 222 9.39 -17.48 9.91
N ILE A 223 8.39 -17.68 10.78
CA ILE A 223 8.58 -18.27 12.10
C ILE A 223 9.18 -19.68 12.00
N GLN A 224 8.70 -20.50 11.08
CA GLN A 224 9.24 -21.84 10.84
C GLN A 224 10.71 -21.79 10.37
N ALA A 225 11.02 -20.92 9.40
CA ALA A 225 12.39 -20.73 8.94
C ALA A 225 13.30 -20.16 10.05
N TYR A 226 12.78 -19.25 10.88
CA TYR A 226 13.49 -18.70 12.04
C TYR A 226 13.85 -19.78 13.07
N GLN A 227 12.95 -20.73 13.35
CA GLN A 227 13.26 -21.82 14.27
C GLN A 227 14.46 -22.66 13.80
N LEU A 228 14.57 -22.91 12.50
CA LEU A 228 15.72 -23.60 11.92
C LEU A 228 17.00 -22.76 12.05
N LEU A 229 16.93 -21.45 11.77
CA LEU A 229 18.06 -20.54 11.92
C LEU A 229 18.53 -20.41 13.35
N LYS A 230 17.59 -20.32 14.29
CA LYS A 230 17.89 -20.18 15.72
C LYS A 230 18.57 -21.42 16.30
N ALA A 231 18.32 -22.60 15.75
CA ALA A 231 19.03 -23.81 16.10
C ALA A 231 20.52 -23.76 15.69
N ASP A 232 20.81 -23.08 14.56
CA ASP A 232 22.19 -22.86 14.08
C ASP A 232 22.87 -21.68 14.80
N ASP A 233 22.13 -20.64 15.16
CA ASP A 233 22.62 -19.43 15.82
C ASP A 233 21.58 -18.90 16.85
N PRO A 234 21.81 -19.16 18.15
CA PRO A 234 20.88 -18.78 19.23
C PRO A 234 20.67 -17.26 19.41
N GLU A 235 21.55 -16.41 18.82
CA GLU A 235 21.42 -14.94 18.94
C GLU A 235 20.45 -14.32 17.91
N MET A 236 19.95 -15.13 16.96
CA MET A 236 18.96 -14.68 15.97
C MET A 236 17.70 -14.16 16.65
N LYS A 237 17.13 -13.07 16.10
CA LYS A 237 15.86 -12.48 16.53
C LYS A 237 14.93 -12.30 15.33
N CYS A 238 13.64 -12.33 15.59
CA CYS A 238 12.62 -12.09 14.58
C CYS A 238 11.61 -11.06 15.07
N HIS A 239 11.38 -10.04 14.28
CA HIS A 239 10.47 -8.92 14.58
C HIS A 239 9.31 -8.93 13.61
N ILE A 240 8.08 -8.95 14.14
CA ILE A 240 6.84 -8.96 13.36
C ILE A 240 6.03 -7.71 13.69
N ILE A 241 5.89 -6.80 12.72
CA ILE A 241 5.08 -5.58 12.82
C ILE A 241 3.75 -5.80 12.09
N GLY A 242 2.65 -5.33 12.68
CA GLY A 242 1.31 -5.35 12.10
C GLY A 242 0.44 -6.52 12.53
N MET A 243 0.99 -7.47 13.30
CA MET A 243 0.26 -8.61 13.88
C MET A 243 0.61 -8.81 15.34
N GLU A 244 -0.38 -9.25 16.11
CA GLU A 244 -0.19 -9.72 17.50
C GLU A 244 0.04 -11.24 17.50
N ALA A 245 0.79 -11.74 18.49
CA ALA A 245 1.13 -13.16 18.63
C ALA A 245 -0.09 -14.10 18.59
N LYS A 246 -1.24 -13.68 19.12
CA LYS A 246 -2.49 -14.47 19.12
C LYS A 246 -3.02 -14.88 17.74
N TYR A 247 -2.51 -14.27 16.67
CA TYR A 247 -2.90 -14.57 15.28
C TYR A 247 -1.92 -15.51 14.57
N LEU A 248 -0.81 -15.83 15.22
CA LEU A 248 0.29 -16.63 14.69
C LEU A 248 0.34 -18.01 15.34
N GLU A 249 0.94 -18.94 14.63
CA GLU A 249 1.10 -20.31 15.09
C GLU A 249 2.43 -20.44 15.84
N ASN A 250 2.39 -21.02 17.06
CA ASN A 250 3.57 -21.43 17.82
C ASN A 250 4.71 -20.40 17.84
N VAL A 251 4.45 -19.19 18.32
CA VAL A 251 5.44 -18.11 18.41
C VAL A 251 6.54 -18.51 19.41
N PRO A 252 7.78 -18.79 18.96
CA PRO A 252 8.86 -19.23 19.85
C PRO A 252 9.57 -18.04 20.51
N ASP A 253 10.41 -18.35 21.49
CA ASP A 253 11.30 -17.37 22.12
C ASP A 253 12.21 -16.71 21.09
N GLY A 254 12.39 -15.38 21.19
CA GLY A 254 13.16 -14.55 20.27
C GLY A 254 12.35 -14.00 19.09
N VAL A 255 11.06 -14.37 18.97
CA VAL A 255 10.11 -13.69 18.08
C VAL A 255 9.32 -12.66 18.87
N THR A 256 9.38 -11.39 18.43
CA THR A 256 8.62 -10.28 19.05
C THR A 256 7.55 -9.78 18.08
N CYS A 257 6.30 -9.82 18.53
CA CYS A 257 5.14 -9.34 17.77
C CYS A 257 4.66 -8.01 18.34
N TYR A 258 4.77 -6.93 17.57
CA TYR A 258 4.50 -5.56 18.03
C TYR A 258 3.05 -5.12 17.83
N GLY A 259 2.25 -5.87 17.07
CA GLY A 259 0.97 -5.38 16.61
C GLY A 259 1.12 -4.21 15.63
N TYR A 260 0.08 -3.39 15.50
CA TYR A 260 0.14 -2.18 14.66
C TYR A 260 0.92 -1.07 15.37
N LEU A 261 1.97 -0.56 14.73
CA LEU A 261 2.73 0.59 15.20
C LEU A 261 2.20 1.84 14.47
N ASP A 262 1.61 2.75 15.23
CA ASP A 262 1.05 4.00 14.73
C ASP A 262 2.14 5.08 14.61
N LYS A 263 2.52 5.41 13.38
CA LYS A 263 3.53 6.43 13.10
C LYS A 263 3.12 7.87 13.55
N ALA A 264 1.86 8.08 13.89
CA ALA A 264 1.41 9.35 14.48
C ALA A 264 1.81 9.49 15.95
N LYS A 265 2.21 8.41 16.61
CA LYS A 265 2.73 8.38 17.98
C LYS A 265 4.24 8.30 17.97
N ASP A 266 4.90 9.22 18.64
CA ASP A 266 6.34 9.36 18.58
C ASP A 266 7.10 8.10 19.02
N ASP A 267 6.72 7.49 20.15
CA ASP A 267 7.31 6.26 20.67
C ASP A 267 7.18 5.07 19.69
N GLN A 268 6.01 4.91 19.08
CA GLN A 268 5.75 3.84 18.13
C GLN A 268 6.42 4.08 16.78
N ARG A 269 6.47 5.34 16.34
CA ARG A 269 7.19 5.75 15.12
C ARG A 269 8.70 5.49 15.28
N ASP A 270 9.28 5.89 16.41
CA ASP A 270 10.70 5.74 16.68
C ASP A 270 11.08 4.25 16.76
N LEU A 271 10.25 3.43 17.42
CA LEU A 271 10.40 1.98 17.41
C LEU A 271 10.32 1.40 15.99
N TYR A 272 9.33 1.81 15.20
CA TYR A 272 9.15 1.35 13.82
C TYR A 272 10.40 1.61 12.97
N TYR A 273 10.92 2.83 13.01
CA TYR A 273 12.12 3.20 12.25
C TYR A 273 13.40 2.57 12.82
N SER A 274 13.48 2.38 14.12
CA SER A 274 14.58 1.64 14.74
C SER A 274 14.64 0.20 14.23
N LEU A 275 13.50 -0.49 14.15
CA LEU A 275 13.43 -1.84 13.61
C LEU A 275 13.85 -1.90 12.14
N LEU A 276 13.42 -0.95 11.31
CA LEU A 276 13.85 -0.85 9.91
C LEU A 276 15.36 -0.62 9.76
N GLN A 277 15.94 0.22 10.61
CA GLN A 277 17.39 0.55 10.55
C GLN A 277 18.27 -0.59 11.06
N ASN A 278 17.77 -1.41 11.98
CA ASN A 278 18.57 -2.46 12.61
C ASN A 278 18.38 -3.84 11.96
N ALA A 279 17.26 -4.10 11.30
CA ALA A 279 17.02 -5.40 10.69
C ALA A 279 18.06 -5.76 9.62
N LYS A 280 18.54 -7.01 9.63
CA LYS A 280 19.43 -7.56 8.61
C LYS A 280 18.73 -7.72 7.27
N VAL A 281 17.48 -8.14 7.28
CA VAL A 281 16.69 -8.44 6.09
C VAL A 281 15.20 -8.25 6.36
N ILE A 282 14.46 -7.76 5.36
CA ILE A 282 13.00 -7.83 5.37
C ILE A 282 12.54 -9.06 4.57
N VAL A 283 11.59 -9.80 5.15
CA VAL A 283 11.02 -11.01 4.55
C VAL A 283 9.53 -10.82 4.30
N ASN A 284 9.07 -11.15 3.08
CA ASN A 284 7.65 -11.22 2.74
C ASN A 284 7.39 -12.30 1.69
N THR A 285 6.98 -13.49 2.13
CA THR A 285 6.76 -14.67 1.28
C THR A 285 5.30 -14.97 0.96
N THR A 286 4.38 -14.07 1.29
CA THR A 286 2.95 -14.17 0.93
C THR A 286 2.40 -12.85 0.41
N PRO A 287 2.88 -12.35 -0.73
CA PRO A 287 2.56 -11.02 -1.22
C PRO A 287 1.26 -10.94 -2.03
N LYS A 288 0.38 -11.93 -2.02
CA LYS A 288 -0.87 -11.97 -2.80
C LYS A 288 -1.69 -10.68 -2.71
N TRP A 289 -1.64 -9.97 -1.59
CA TRP A 289 -2.34 -8.72 -1.38
C TRP A 289 -1.63 -7.49 -2.00
N GLY A 290 -0.59 -7.72 -2.79
CA GLY A 290 -0.04 -6.80 -3.78
C GLY A 290 0.65 -5.55 -3.25
N ALA A 291 0.45 -5.19 -1.98
CA ALA A 291 1.05 -3.99 -1.42
C ALA A 291 2.47 -4.28 -0.94
N PHE A 292 3.45 -3.89 -1.71
CA PHE A 292 4.85 -3.93 -1.27
C PHE A 292 5.35 -2.60 -0.70
N SER A 293 4.44 -1.70 -0.27
CA SER A 293 4.81 -0.40 0.29
C SER A 293 5.71 -0.50 1.52
N SER A 294 5.47 -1.46 2.41
CA SER A 294 6.37 -1.71 3.55
C SER A 294 7.72 -2.30 3.12
N THR A 295 7.74 -3.09 2.05
CA THR A 295 8.99 -3.65 1.50
C THR A 295 9.84 -2.54 0.89
N ILE A 296 9.27 -1.67 0.04
CA ILE A 296 10.02 -0.54 -0.54
C ILE A 296 10.41 0.50 0.51
N GLU A 297 9.61 0.68 1.56
CA GLU A 297 9.99 1.51 2.69
C GLU A 297 11.21 0.90 3.43
N ALA A 298 11.23 -0.41 3.66
CA ALA A 298 12.38 -1.09 4.23
C ALA A 298 13.62 -0.99 3.32
N MET A 299 13.46 -1.15 2.01
CA MET A 299 14.54 -0.95 1.03
C MET A 299 15.12 0.46 1.08
N HIS A 300 14.30 1.48 1.30
CA HIS A 300 14.76 2.85 1.52
C HIS A 300 15.71 2.97 2.72
N PHE A 301 15.53 2.13 3.74
CA PHE A 301 16.41 1.98 4.89
C PHE A 301 17.52 0.94 4.68
N TYR A 302 17.92 0.67 3.42
CA TYR A 302 19.01 -0.25 3.08
C TYR A 302 18.75 -1.71 3.50
N ASN A 303 17.48 -2.15 3.62
CA ASN A 303 17.19 -3.55 3.90
C ASN A 303 17.22 -4.39 2.64
N PRO A 304 18.07 -5.40 2.54
CA PRO A 304 17.90 -6.48 1.58
C PRO A 304 16.54 -7.17 1.76
N VAL A 305 16.04 -7.78 0.69
CA VAL A 305 14.69 -8.34 0.63
C VAL A 305 14.74 -9.83 0.30
N ILE A 306 13.96 -10.64 1.04
CA ILE A 306 13.56 -11.97 0.58
C ILE A 306 12.06 -11.97 0.41
N THR A 307 11.58 -12.22 -0.81
CA THR A 307 10.15 -12.19 -1.16
C THR A 307 9.82 -13.26 -2.19
N SER A 308 8.55 -13.61 -2.31
CA SER A 308 8.08 -14.46 -3.40
C SER A 308 8.08 -13.69 -4.73
N PRO A 309 8.32 -14.35 -5.87
CA PRO A 309 8.35 -13.72 -7.20
C PRO A 309 6.93 -13.44 -7.70
N TYR A 310 6.19 -12.53 -7.03
CA TYR A 310 4.85 -12.18 -7.45
C TYR A 310 4.83 -11.08 -8.53
N LYS A 311 3.78 -11.08 -9.32
CA LYS A 311 3.67 -10.32 -10.56
C LYS A 311 4.07 -8.85 -10.42
N GLU A 312 3.48 -8.13 -9.44
CA GLU A 312 3.69 -6.69 -9.26
C GLU A 312 5.15 -6.36 -8.92
N PHE A 313 5.79 -7.20 -8.10
CA PHE A 313 7.17 -7.01 -7.68
C PHE A 313 8.13 -7.31 -8.83
N VAL A 314 7.92 -8.43 -9.54
CA VAL A 314 8.73 -8.82 -10.70
C VAL A 314 8.59 -7.80 -11.85
N GLN A 315 7.40 -7.27 -12.10
CA GLN A 315 7.21 -6.22 -13.11
C GLN A 315 7.89 -4.89 -12.72
N THR A 316 8.04 -4.62 -11.42
CA THR A 316 8.68 -3.39 -10.94
C THR A 316 10.20 -3.50 -10.90
N PHE A 317 10.74 -4.64 -10.48
CA PHE A 317 12.16 -4.81 -10.16
C PHE A 317 12.90 -5.83 -11.02
N GLY A 318 12.18 -6.59 -11.84
CA GLY A 318 12.77 -7.67 -12.68
C GLY A 318 12.70 -9.05 -12.04
N GLY A 319 13.02 -10.07 -12.83
CA GLY A 319 13.08 -11.48 -12.40
C GLY A 319 14.31 -11.85 -11.59
N GLU A 320 15.37 -11.02 -11.67
CA GLU A 320 16.59 -11.14 -10.87
C GLU A 320 16.84 -9.82 -10.15
N THR A 321 17.28 -9.87 -8.91
CA THR A 321 17.48 -8.67 -8.08
C THR A 321 18.88 -8.65 -7.47
N ALA A 322 19.53 -7.49 -7.54
CA ALA A 322 20.83 -7.28 -6.87
C ALA A 322 20.67 -6.96 -5.36
N PHE A 323 19.44 -6.83 -4.88
CA PHE A 323 19.13 -6.38 -3.52
C PHE A 323 18.52 -7.47 -2.64
N GLY A 324 18.54 -8.72 -3.06
CA GLY A 324 17.99 -9.83 -2.27
C GLY A 324 17.70 -11.08 -3.11
N HIS A 325 16.82 -11.91 -2.60
CA HIS A 325 16.49 -13.19 -3.21
C HIS A 325 14.99 -13.38 -3.39
N TYR A 326 14.60 -14.04 -4.47
CA TYR A 326 13.28 -14.62 -4.58
C TYR A 326 13.23 -15.99 -3.88
N CYS A 327 12.14 -16.25 -3.19
CA CYS A 327 11.90 -17.48 -2.48
C CYS A 327 10.50 -18.02 -2.83
N GLU A 328 10.36 -19.33 -2.94
CA GLU A 328 9.07 -19.97 -3.17
C GLU A 328 8.08 -19.64 -2.05
N GLU A 329 6.83 -19.31 -2.44
CA GLU A 329 5.77 -18.95 -1.50
C GLU A 329 5.45 -20.10 -0.55
N GLY A 330 5.38 -19.78 0.77
CA GLY A 330 5.02 -20.75 1.80
C GLY A 330 6.05 -21.86 2.09
N ASN A 331 7.24 -21.81 1.47
CA ASN A 331 8.28 -22.81 1.65
C ASN A 331 9.30 -22.35 2.72
N ALA A 332 9.09 -22.77 3.98
CA ALA A 332 9.97 -22.40 5.09
C ALA A 332 11.40 -22.94 4.95
N GLN A 333 11.58 -24.11 4.32
CA GLN A 333 12.92 -24.68 4.09
C GLN A 333 13.68 -23.89 3.03
N ALA A 334 13.02 -23.51 1.93
CA ALA A 334 13.63 -22.65 0.93
C ALA A 334 13.97 -21.26 1.50
N LEU A 335 13.09 -20.70 2.34
CA LEU A 335 13.34 -19.44 3.03
C LEU A 335 14.54 -19.54 4.00
N TYR A 336 14.65 -20.63 4.76
CA TYR A 336 15.81 -20.87 5.62
C TYR A 336 17.12 -20.89 4.83
N VAL A 337 17.16 -21.59 3.67
CA VAL A 337 18.34 -21.63 2.80
C VAL A 337 18.69 -20.23 2.28
N ALA A 338 17.72 -19.50 1.75
CA ALA A 338 17.93 -18.14 1.24
C ALA A 338 18.42 -17.17 2.33
N LEU A 339 17.92 -17.30 3.55
CA LEU A 339 18.39 -16.51 4.71
C LEU A 339 19.84 -16.86 5.05
N LYS A 340 20.21 -18.14 5.07
CA LYS A 340 21.61 -18.56 5.33
C LYS A 340 22.57 -18.05 4.28
N GLU A 341 22.19 -18.07 3.00
CA GLU A 341 22.97 -17.52 1.91
C GLU A 341 23.17 -16.01 2.10
N LEU A 342 22.10 -15.26 2.35
CA LEU A 342 22.15 -13.81 2.58
C LEU A 342 23.05 -13.44 3.77
N PHE A 343 22.97 -14.17 4.87
CA PHE A 343 23.79 -13.90 6.08
C PHE A 343 25.30 -14.15 5.84
N ARG A 344 25.65 -15.01 4.89
CA ARG A 344 27.03 -15.38 4.55
C ARG A 344 27.58 -14.65 3.33
N ASP A 345 26.74 -13.88 2.65
CA ASP A 345 27.11 -13.21 1.40
C ASP A 345 28.17 -12.13 1.66
N PRO A 346 29.37 -12.25 1.10
CA PRO A 346 30.41 -11.23 1.22
C PRO A 346 30.01 -9.92 0.52
N GLY A 347 29.04 -9.97 -0.39
CA GLY A 347 28.47 -8.83 -1.10
C GLY A 347 27.32 -8.16 -0.36
N TYR A 348 27.01 -8.52 0.91
CA TYR A 348 25.87 -8.01 1.65
C TYR A 348 25.78 -6.47 1.69
N GLU A 349 26.89 -5.75 1.85
CA GLU A 349 26.88 -4.28 1.79
C GLU A 349 26.43 -3.76 0.41
N LYS A 350 26.86 -4.39 -0.66
CA LYS A 350 26.42 -4.05 -2.04
C LYS A 350 24.91 -4.30 -2.18
N MET A 351 24.42 -5.39 -1.61
CA MET A 351 23.00 -5.73 -1.58
C MET A 351 22.17 -4.66 -0.84
N CYS A 352 22.65 -4.17 0.30
CA CYS A 352 22.03 -3.06 1.03
C CYS A 352 21.93 -1.79 0.17
N ARG A 353 23.00 -1.40 -0.50
CA ARG A 353 23.03 -0.22 -1.38
C ARG A 353 22.09 -0.41 -2.58
N ALA A 354 22.13 -1.59 -3.20
CA ALA A 354 21.22 -1.92 -4.30
C ALA A 354 19.74 -1.84 -3.89
N ALA A 355 19.39 -2.24 -2.66
CA ALA A 355 18.04 -2.10 -2.14
C ALA A 355 17.60 -0.64 -2.10
N HIS A 356 18.41 0.24 -1.55
CA HIS A 356 18.12 1.67 -1.50
C HIS A 356 18.03 2.30 -2.90
N ASP A 357 19.01 2.00 -3.77
CA ASP A 357 19.08 2.57 -5.11
C ASP A 357 17.89 2.16 -5.97
N ALA A 358 17.39 0.94 -5.82
CA ALA A 358 16.23 0.45 -6.54
C ALA A 358 14.93 1.25 -6.22
N VAL A 359 14.83 1.82 -5.02
CA VAL A 359 13.65 2.60 -4.58
C VAL A 359 13.88 4.11 -4.53
N LYS A 360 15.08 4.57 -4.82
CA LYS A 360 15.43 6.00 -4.87
C LYS A 360 14.50 6.82 -5.78
N PRO A 361 14.01 6.33 -6.93
CA PRO A 361 13.03 7.04 -7.76
C PRO A 361 11.62 7.11 -7.15
N PHE A 362 11.35 6.40 -6.06
CA PHE A 362 10.02 6.29 -5.44
C PHE A 362 9.78 7.29 -4.30
N THR A 363 10.56 8.38 -4.25
CA THR A 363 10.27 9.48 -3.33
C THR A 363 8.98 10.19 -3.71
N TRP A 364 8.27 10.73 -2.73
CA TRP A 364 7.06 11.52 -2.96
C TRP A 364 7.30 12.73 -3.87
N ASP A 365 8.47 13.37 -3.77
CA ASP A 365 8.83 14.50 -4.64
C ASP A 365 8.92 14.07 -6.11
N SER A 366 9.69 13.02 -6.41
CA SER A 366 9.84 12.50 -7.77
C SER A 366 8.51 11.95 -8.31
N TYR A 367 7.70 11.31 -7.44
CA TYR A 367 6.39 10.81 -7.83
C TYR A 367 5.45 11.96 -8.17
N MET A 368 5.40 12.99 -7.33
CA MET A 368 4.52 14.13 -7.52
C MET A 368 4.88 14.95 -8.75
N GLU A 369 6.16 15.03 -9.13
CA GLU A 369 6.57 15.65 -10.39
C GLU A 369 5.94 14.95 -11.60
N ARG A 370 5.97 13.61 -11.64
CA ARG A 370 5.31 12.81 -12.68
C ARG A 370 3.79 13.00 -12.69
N VAL A 371 3.16 13.03 -11.50
CA VAL A 371 1.72 13.30 -11.37
C VAL A 371 1.37 14.68 -11.92
N MET A 372 2.12 15.72 -11.51
CA MET A 372 1.89 17.10 -11.95
C MET A 372 2.12 17.28 -13.44
N GLU A 373 3.11 16.60 -14.03
CA GLU A 373 3.33 16.59 -15.47
C GLU A 373 2.10 16.06 -16.21
N LYS A 374 1.54 14.95 -15.76
CA LYS A 374 0.31 14.38 -16.34
C LYS A 374 -0.89 15.31 -16.19
N ILE A 375 -1.08 15.94 -15.03
CA ILE A 375 -2.20 16.88 -14.80
C ILE A 375 -2.07 18.12 -15.69
N ARG A 376 -0.84 18.64 -15.90
CA ARG A 376 -0.61 19.78 -16.79
C ARG A 376 -0.89 19.48 -18.26
N GLY A 377 -0.89 18.22 -18.64
CA GLY A 377 -1.21 17.75 -20.00
C GLY A 377 -2.69 17.54 -20.27
N LEU A 378 -3.56 17.70 -19.26
CA LEU A 378 -5.02 17.63 -19.37
C LEU A 378 -5.59 19.02 -19.74
#